data_de129efd634928e94895faef0a43af83
#
_entry.id   de129efd634928e94895faef0a43af83
#
_cell.length_a   1.000
_cell.length_b   1.000
_cell.length_c   1.000
_cell.angle_alpha   90.00
_cell.angle_beta   90.00
_cell.angle_gamma   90.00
#
_symmetry.space_group_name_H-M   'P 1'
#
loop_
_entity.id
_entity.type
_entity.pdbx_description
1 polymer ?
#
loop_
_entity_poly.entity_id
_entity_poly.type
_entity_poly.pdbx_seq_one_letter_code
_entity_poly.pdbx_strand_id
1 'polypeptide(L)'
;MAAFLDKEPETRKEKAINIAKKFGFDIAPLDVNKSGTVWEISEDGKTLIQPLTSIKGLGMSAIEQILENRPFMNAEDLLFREDVSYSKLNKKALDALCRGGALDNIVDDRFSGRKHFWSACVVERPKNLKKFGENIELFRPEGDFSEEEVIQFKTDLTGVFPINLVISTETVEKLQEKYIPPISEFDVGLQVCWFIPRKIIPKK
;
A
#
# COMPACT_ATOMS: atom_id res chain seq x y z
N MET A 1 17.21 6.13 -9.87
CA MET A 1 15.81 6.49 -9.57
C MET A 1 15.46 6.29 -8.09
N ALA A 2 15.76 5.16 -7.46
CA ALA A 2 15.48 4.92 -6.04
C ALA A 2 16.01 6.04 -5.12
N ALA A 3 17.29 6.39 -5.20
CA ALA A 3 17.88 7.49 -4.41
C ALA A 3 17.24 8.88 -4.66
N PHE A 4 16.66 9.11 -5.83
CA PHE A 4 15.87 10.31 -6.10
C PHE A 4 14.56 10.26 -5.30
N LEU A 5 13.86 9.12 -5.33
CA LEU A 5 12.63 8.95 -4.57
C LEU A 5 12.87 9.08 -3.05
N ASP A 6 13.96 8.57 -2.51
CA ASP A 6 14.26 8.69 -1.09
C ASP A 6 14.45 10.14 -0.63
N LYS A 7 15.09 10.95 -1.47
CA LYS A 7 15.40 12.36 -1.15
C LYS A 7 14.21 13.31 -1.32
N GLU A 8 13.18 12.91 -2.06
CA GLU A 8 12.02 13.75 -2.27
C GLU A 8 11.15 13.85 -1.00
N PRO A 9 10.73 15.05 -0.61
CA PRO A 9 9.83 15.22 0.54
C PRO A 9 8.46 14.60 0.27
N GLU A 10 7.74 14.23 1.32
CA GLU A 10 6.42 13.60 1.24
C GLU A 10 5.43 14.38 0.35
N THR A 11 5.47 15.71 0.41
CA THR A 11 4.59 16.58 -0.40
C THR A 11 4.85 16.50 -1.91
N ARG A 12 6.00 15.98 -2.32
CA ARG A 12 6.39 15.81 -3.73
C ARG A 12 6.52 14.35 -4.14
N LYS A 13 6.33 13.41 -3.22
CA LYS A 13 6.53 11.97 -3.45
C LYS A 13 5.67 11.44 -4.60
N GLU A 14 4.41 11.83 -4.65
CA GLU A 14 3.51 11.43 -5.74
C GLU A 14 4.02 11.90 -7.12
N LYS A 15 4.45 13.18 -7.21
CA LYS A 15 5.03 13.71 -8.44
C LYS A 15 6.30 12.95 -8.84
N ALA A 16 7.16 12.64 -7.88
CA ALA A 16 8.40 11.89 -8.12
C ALA A 16 8.12 10.46 -8.61
N ILE A 17 7.12 9.78 -8.05
CA ILE A 17 6.66 8.46 -8.51
C ILE A 17 6.13 8.55 -9.95
N ASN A 18 5.35 9.56 -10.28
CA ASN A 18 4.87 9.75 -11.65
C ASN A 18 6.02 10.03 -12.65
N ILE A 19 7.04 10.76 -12.22
CA ILE A 19 8.27 10.94 -13.02
C ILE A 19 8.96 9.60 -13.24
N ALA A 20 9.13 8.77 -12.19
CA ALA A 20 9.73 7.44 -12.32
C ALA A 20 8.98 6.56 -13.33
N LYS A 21 7.64 6.57 -13.28
CA LYS A 21 6.80 5.84 -14.25
C LYS A 21 7.02 6.34 -15.69
N LYS A 22 7.14 7.64 -15.90
CA LYS A 22 7.45 8.21 -17.23
C LYS A 22 8.82 7.78 -17.77
N PHE A 23 9.77 7.50 -16.88
CA PHE A 23 11.06 6.92 -17.23
C PHE A 23 11.02 5.38 -17.41
N GLY A 24 9.83 4.78 -17.42
CA GLY A 24 9.64 3.36 -17.67
C GLY A 24 9.85 2.47 -16.46
N PHE A 25 9.83 3.04 -15.25
CA PHE A 25 9.89 2.25 -14.01
C PHE A 25 8.50 1.83 -13.56
N ASP A 26 8.33 0.56 -13.22
CA ASP A 26 7.18 0.06 -12.52
C ASP A 26 7.35 0.23 -11.01
N ILE A 27 6.24 0.29 -10.28
CA ILE A 27 6.24 0.36 -8.81
C ILE A 27 5.62 -0.93 -8.27
N ALA A 28 6.43 -1.70 -7.57
CA ALA A 28 5.95 -2.89 -6.88
C ALA A 28 4.99 -2.51 -5.74
N PRO A 29 3.95 -3.31 -5.49
CA PRO A 29 3.15 -3.15 -4.29
C PRO A 29 4.01 -3.33 -3.03
N LEU A 30 3.56 -2.74 -1.93
CA LEU A 30 4.16 -2.98 -0.61
C LEU A 30 4.09 -4.47 -0.27
N ASP A 31 5.17 -5.00 0.27
CA ASP A 31 5.30 -6.42 0.61
C ASP A 31 6.17 -6.56 1.87
N VAL A 32 5.62 -7.16 2.92
CA VAL A 32 6.31 -7.36 4.19
C VAL A 32 7.63 -8.13 4.04
N ASN A 33 7.71 -9.01 3.03
CA ASN A 33 8.89 -9.82 2.78
C ASN A 33 9.92 -9.17 1.85
N LYS A 34 9.56 -8.12 1.09
CA LYS A 34 10.42 -7.49 0.10
C LYS A 34 10.76 -6.04 0.41
N SER A 35 9.77 -5.28 0.90
CA SER A 35 9.93 -3.85 1.16
C SER A 35 10.94 -3.58 2.28
N GLY A 36 11.95 -2.74 2.01
CA GLY A 36 12.99 -2.35 2.96
C GLY A 36 12.66 -1.04 3.69
N THR A 37 13.69 -0.32 4.14
CA THR A 37 13.58 0.99 4.77
C THR A 37 13.70 2.15 3.78
N VAL A 38 14.27 1.91 2.61
CA VAL A 38 14.50 2.87 1.53
C VAL A 38 13.97 2.32 0.21
N TRP A 39 13.80 3.17 -0.80
CA TRP A 39 13.47 2.73 -2.14
C TRP A 39 14.60 1.89 -2.74
N GLU A 40 14.25 0.77 -3.32
CA GLU A 40 15.19 -0.15 -3.97
C GLU A 40 14.76 -0.40 -5.41
N ILE A 41 15.71 -0.83 -6.24
CA ILE A 41 15.45 -1.30 -7.60
C ILE A 41 15.55 -2.82 -7.55
N SER A 42 14.55 -3.51 -8.06
CA SER A 42 14.57 -4.97 -8.14
C SER A 42 15.63 -5.46 -9.15
N GLU A 43 15.93 -6.75 -9.14
CA GLU A 43 16.95 -7.36 -9.98
C GLU A 43 16.70 -7.18 -11.49
N ASP A 44 15.44 -6.95 -11.90
CA ASP A 44 15.07 -6.66 -13.29
C ASP A 44 15.53 -5.28 -13.77
N GLY A 45 15.99 -4.42 -12.88
CA GLY A 45 16.43 -3.05 -13.14
C GLY A 45 15.31 -2.08 -13.54
N LYS A 46 14.05 -2.50 -13.52
CA LYS A 46 12.88 -1.74 -13.98
C LYS A 46 11.81 -1.54 -12.93
N THR A 47 11.77 -2.38 -11.91
CA THR A 47 10.76 -2.30 -10.86
C THR A 47 11.34 -1.62 -9.61
N LEU A 48 10.67 -0.59 -9.11
CA LEU A 48 11.01 0.09 -7.87
C LEU A 48 10.21 -0.51 -6.72
N ILE A 49 10.88 -0.91 -5.67
CA ILE A 49 10.31 -1.49 -4.46
C ILE A 49 10.07 -0.36 -3.48
N GLN A 50 8.80 -0.16 -3.11
CA GLN A 50 8.40 0.87 -2.17
C GLN A 50 8.78 0.46 -0.75
N PRO A 51 9.39 1.35 0.07
CA PRO A 51 9.82 1.00 1.42
C PRO A 51 8.67 0.97 2.42
N LEU A 52 8.80 0.16 3.50
CA LEU A 52 7.86 0.14 4.62
C LEU A 52 7.78 1.49 5.36
N THR A 53 8.85 2.27 5.34
CA THR A 53 8.90 3.63 5.91
C THR A 53 7.93 4.60 5.23
N SER A 54 7.47 4.29 4.02
CA SER A 54 6.45 5.08 3.32
C SER A 54 5.05 4.93 3.93
N ILE A 55 4.83 3.94 4.80
CA ILE A 55 3.55 3.69 5.44
C ILE A 55 3.42 4.61 6.66
N LYS A 56 2.56 5.61 6.57
CA LYS A 56 2.29 6.54 7.68
C LYS A 56 1.75 5.79 8.90
N GLY A 57 2.33 6.06 10.05
CA GLY A 57 1.93 5.45 11.30
C GLY A 57 2.57 4.10 11.60
N LEU A 58 3.37 3.54 10.69
CA LEU A 58 4.21 2.39 10.94
C LEU A 58 5.53 2.86 11.58
N GLY A 59 5.77 2.48 12.84
CA GLY A 59 6.96 2.89 13.59
C GLY A 59 8.21 2.08 13.21
N MET A 60 9.39 2.69 13.35
CA MET A 60 10.67 2.03 13.04
C MET A 60 10.88 0.72 13.80
N SER A 61 10.47 0.63 15.06
CA SER A 61 10.58 -0.60 15.84
C SER A 61 9.78 -1.77 15.27
N ALA A 62 8.65 -1.49 14.61
CA ALA A 62 7.88 -2.52 13.90
C ALA A 62 8.56 -2.90 12.58
N ILE A 63 9.13 -1.93 11.86
CA ILE A 63 9.87 -2.16 10.62
C ILE A 63 11.11 -3.01 10.91
N GLU A 64 11.91 -2.64 11.88
CA GLU A 64 13.09 -3.41 12.31
C GLU A 64 12.72 -4.85 12.67
N GLN A 65 11.63 -5.03 13.45
CA GLN A 65 11.12 -6.35 13.81
C GLN A 65 10.75 -7.19 12.57
N ILE A 66 10.16 -6.58 11.55
CA ILE A 66 9.83 -7.25 10.29
C ILE A 66 11.10 -7.64 9.54
N LEU A 67 12.04 -6.72 9.39
CA LEU A 67 13.29 -6.95 8.63
C LEU A 67 14.17 -8.02 9.26
N GLU A 68 14.22 -8.09 10.59
CA GLU A 68 14.98 -9.10 11.34
C GLU A 68 14.38 -10.51 11.23
N ASN A 69 13.06 -10.62 11.07
CA ASN A 69 12.35 -11.89 11.16
C ASN A 69 11.79 -12.42 9.84
N ARG A 70 11.85 -11.67 8.76
CA ARG A 70 11.39 -12.15 7.44
C ARG A 70 12.31 -13.23 6.84
N PRO A 71 11.85 -14.13 5.95
CA PRO A 71 10.51 -14.09 5.35
C PRO A 71 9.43 -14.70 6.26
N PHE A 72 8.21 -14.13 6.15
CA PHE A 72 7.01 -14.69 6.75
C PHE A 72 6.27 -15.53 5.71
N MET A 73 5.91 -16.75 6.09
CA MET A 73 5.26 -17.69 5.16
C MET A 73 3.75 -17.47 5.05
N ASN A 74 3.13 -17.04 6.14
CA ASN A 74 1.68 -16.80 6.23
C ASN A 74 1.35 -15.90 7.43
N ALA A 75 0.06 -15.62 7.61
CA ALA A 75 -0.45 -14.79 8.69
C ALA A 75 -0.14 -15.34 10.09
N GLU A 76 -0.23 -16.66 10.26
CA GLU A 76 0.06 -17.33 11.53
C GLU A 76 1.53 -17.16 11.93
N ASP A 77 2.43 -17.34 10.97
CA ASP A 77 3.86 -17.17 11.15
C ASP A 77 4.22 -15.71 11.54
N LEU A 78 3.60 -14.72 10.91
CA LEU A 78 3.77 -13.31 11.29
C LEU A 78 3.31 -13.03 12.73
N LEU A 79 2.20 -13.63 13.17
CA LEU A 79 1.56 -13.29 14.44
C LEU A 79 2.13 -14.05 15.64
N PHE A 80 2.66 -15.26 15.43
CA PHE A 80 2.99 -16.19 16.53
C PHE A 80 4.41 -16.73 16.48
N ARG A 81 5.27 -16.31 15.56
CA ARG A 81 6.69 -16.65 15.58
C ARG A 81 7.32 -16.12 16.88
N GLU A 82 8.11 -16.94 17.56
CA GLU A 82 8.67 -16.62 18.89
C GLU A 82 9.49 -15.33 18.89
N ASP A 83 10.24 -15.07 17.82
CA ASP A 83 11.09 -13.88 17.66
C ASP A 83 10.31 -12.61 17.33
N VAL A 84 9.01 -12.70 17.03
CA VAL A 84 8.17 -11.55 16.72
C VAL A 84 7.50 -11.00 17.97
N SER A 85 7.99 -9.85 18.42
CA SER A 85 7.45 -9.18 19.59
C SER A 85 6.05 -8.58 19.37
N TYR A 86 5.09 -9.04 20.16
CA TYR A 86 3.72 -8.54 20.16
C TYR A 86 3.63 -7.02 20.40
N SER A 87 4.52 -6.46 21.22
CA SER A 87 4.52 -5.03 21.54
C SER A 87 5.09 -4.17 20.40
N LYS A 88 6.11 -4.65 19.69
CA LYS A 88 6.69 -3.96 18.52
C LYS A 88 5.75 -4.02 17.32
N LEU A 89 5.27 -5.22 16.97
CA LEU A 89 4.26 -5.40 15.94
C LEU A 89 2.85 -5.29 16.55
N ASN A 90 2.54 -4.12 17.11
CA ASN A 90 1.29 -3.86 17.80
C ASN A 90 0.08 -3.71 16.84
N LYS A 91 -1.13 -3.58 17.40
CA LYS A 91 -2.39 -3.44 16.63
C LYS A 91 -2.30 -2.31 15.59
N LYS A 92 -1.73 -1.16 15.94
CA LYS A 92 -1.59 -0.01 15.02
C LYS A 92 -0.66 -0.33 13.85
N ALA A 93 0.46 -1.03 14.12
CA ALA A 93 1.38 -1.44 13.07
C ALA A 93 0.74 -2.47 12.13
N LEU A 94 0.04 -3.48 12.68
CA LEU A 94 -0.70 -4.46 11.87
C LEU A 94 -1.81 -3.83 11.05
N ASP A 95 -2.54 -2.85 11.61
CA ASP A 95 -3.57 -2.10 10.90
C ASP A 95 -2.99 -1.34 9.69
N ALA A 96 -1.89 -0.62 9.89
CA ALA A 96 -1.22 0.11 8.83
C ALA A 96 -0.66 -0.81 7.73
N LEU A 97 -0.03 -1.93 8.10
CA LEU A 97 0.47 -2.93 7.16
C LEU A 97 -0.66 -3.59 6.36
N CYS A 98 -1.74 -4.00 7.04
CA CYS A 98 -2.88 -4.66 6.40
C CYS A 98 -3.58 -3.70 5.42
N ARG A 99 -3.98 -2.53 5.87
CA ARG A 99 -4.66 -1.56 5.01
C ARG A 99 -3.76 -1.01 3.91
N GLY A 100 -2.45 -0.89 4.16
CA GLY A 100 -1.45 -0.53 3.15
C GLY A 100 -1.23 -1.60 2.09
N GLY A 101 -1.69 -2.83 2.30
CA GLY A 101 -1.53 -3.96 1.38
C GLY A 101 -0.20 -4.68 1.53
N ALA A 102 0.59 -4.37 2.55
CA ALA A 102 1.91 -4.99 2.75
C ALA A 102 1.84 -6.46 3.17
N LEU A 103 0.67 -6.93 3.63
CA LEU A 103 0.45 -8.31 4.09
C LEU A 103 -0.25 -9.19 3.06
N ASP A 104 -0.62 -8.68 1.89
CA ASP A 104 -1.45 -9.42 0.92
C ASP A 104 -0.83 -10.76 0.50
N ASN A 105 0.50 -10.83 0.41
CA ASN A 105 1.21 -12.05 0.00
C ASN A 105 1.30 -13.13 1.10
N ILE A 106 0.94 -12.81 2.34
CA ILE A 106 0.93 -13.76 3.47
C ILE A 106 -0.47 -14.01 4.02
N VAL A 107 -1.48 -13.30 3.52
CA VAL A 107 -2.89 -13.60 3.80
C VAL A 107 -3.28 -14.78 2.91
N ASP A 108 -3.33 -15.97 3.50
CA ASP A 108 -3.57 -17.24 2.83
C ASP A 108 -5.08 -17.53 2.64
N ASP A 109 -5.40 -18.66 2.03
CA ASP A 109 -6.75 -19.10 1.65
C ASP A 109 -7.72 -19.37 2.82
N ARG A 110 -7.22 -19.39 4.06
CA ARG A 110 -8.05 -19.40 5.28
C ARG A 110 -8.90 -18.13 5.40
N PHE A 111 -8.44 -17.05 4.78
CA PHE A 111 -9.12 -15.76 4.77
C PHE A 111 -9.83 -15.53 3.43
N SER A 112 -11.05 -15.01 3.46
CA SER A 112 -11.79 -14.64 2.25
C SER A 112 -11.28 -13.35 1.59
N GLY A 113 -10.30 -12.68 2.17
CA GLY A 113 -9.67 -11.46 1.68
C GLY A 113 -9.02 -10.64 2.78
N ARG A 114 -8.54 -9.46 2.43
CA ARG A 114 -7.82 -8.54 3.33
C ARG A 114 -8.69 -8.09 4.50
N LYS A 115 -9.96 -7.78 4.26
CA LYS A 115 -10.92 -7.36 5.30
C LYS A 115 -11.17 -8.45 6.33
N HIS A 116 -11.17 -9.72 5.88
CA HIS A 116 -11.31 -10.85 6.78
C HIS A 116 -10.10 -10.97 7.72
N PHE A 117 -8.88 -10.92 7.16
CA PHE A 117 -7.67 -10.89 7.99
C PHE A 117 -7.69 -9.70 8.96
N TRP A 118 -8.06 -8.52 8.48
CA TRP A 118 -8.16 -7.31 9.31
C TRP A 118 -9.12 -7.50 10.48
N SER A 119 -10.32 -8.03 10.24
CA SER A 119 -11.32 -8.27 11.29
C SER A 119 -10.85 -9.29 12.31
N ALA A 120 -10.36 -10.45 11.85
CA ALA A 120 -10.00 -11.59 12.69
C ALA A 120 -8.66 -11.44 13.42
N CYS A 121 -7.70 -10.69 12.84
CA CYS A 121 -6.31 -10.64 13.31
C CYS A 121 -5.84 -9.26 13.74
N VAL A 122 -6.49 -8.19 13.28
CA VAL A 122 -6.11 -6.82 13.65
C VAL A 122 -7.13 -6.25 14.63
N VAL A 123 -8.41 -6.22 14.29
CA VAL A 123 -9.47 -5.71 15.18
C VAL A 123 -9.56 -6.59 16.42
N GLU A 124 -9.75 -7.88 16.21
CA GLU A 124 -9.86 -8.91 17.25
C GLU A 124 -8.55 -9.71 17.37
N ARG A 125 -7.46 -9.00 17.65
CA ARG A 125 -6.12 -9.60 17.66
C ARG A 125 -6.04 -10.84 18.55
N PRO A 126 -5.77 -12.04 17.99
CA PRO A 126 -5.72 -13.28 18.76
C PRO A 126 -4.45 -13.33 19.61
N LYS A 127 -4.57 -13.91 20.82
CA LYS A 127 -3.46 -14.06 21.76
C LYS A 127 -2.75 -15.42 21.65
N ASN A 128 -3.35 -16.37 20.95
CA ASN A 128 -2.81 -17.71 20.74
C ASN A 128 -3.44 -18.37 19.51
N LEU A 129 -2.87 -19.50 19.07
CA LEU A 129 -3.31 -20.25 17.89
C LEU A 129 -4.77 -20.72 17.96
N LYS A 130 -5.24 -21.15 19.15
CA LYS A 130 -6.64 -21.53 19.33
C LYS A 130 -7.57 -20.35 19.02
N LYS A 131 -7.27 -19.19 19.62
CA LYS A 131 -8.06 -17.99 19.40
C LYS A 131 -7.97 -17.46 17.96
N PHE A 132 -6.83 -17.66 17.31
CA PHE A 132 -6.63 -17.36 15.91
C PHE A 132 -7.60 -18.17 15.03
N GLY A 133 -7.67 -19.49 15.20
CA GLY A 133 -8.62 -20.32 14.46
C GLY A 133 -10.09 -19.95 14.73
N GLU A 134 -10.45 -19.71 16.01
CA GLU A 134 -11.80 -19.25 16.38
C GLU A 134 -12.16 -17.92 15.71
N ASN A 135 -11.22 -16.96 15.68
CA ASN A 135 -11.48 -15.65 15.10
C ASN A 135 -11.69 -15.71 13.58
N ILE A 136 -10.97 -16.57 12.86
CA ILE A 136 -11.15 -16.75 11.41
C ILE A 136 -12.60 -17.17 11.11
N GLU A 137 -13.17 -18.06 11.89
CA GLU A 137 -14.56 -18.48 11.68
C GLU A 137 -15.58 -17.41 12.13
N LEU A 138 -15.33 -16.79 13.27
CA LEU A 138 -16.28 -15.89 13.91
C LEU A 138 -16.40 -14.52 13.24
N PHE A 139 -15.28 -13.99 12.71
CA PHE A 139 -15.20 -12.62 12.17
C PHE A 139 -15.11 -12.59 10.64
N ARG A 140 -15.65 -13.58 9.96
CA ARG A 140 -15.74 -13.62 8.49
C ARG A 140 -16.73 -12.55 7.99
N PRO A 141 -16.29 -11.55 7.21
CA PRO A 141 -17.19 -10.53 6.67
C PRO A 141 -17.96 -11.06 5.46
N GLU A 142 -19.05 -10.38 5.10
CA GLU A 142 -19.83 -10.70 3.88
C GLU A 142 -19.07 -10.39 2.57
N GLY A 143 -18.04 -9.53 2.61
CA GLY A 143 -17.21 -9.16 1.46
C GLY A 143 -15.89 -8.56 1.88
N ASP A 144 -15.01 -8.26 0.92
CA ASP A 144 -13.74 -7.59 1.17
C ASP A 144 -13.90 -6.06 1.21
N PHE A 145 -12.82 -5.32 1.41
CA PHE A 145 -12.81 -3.87 1.29
C PHE A 145 -13.23 -3.46 -0.13
N SER A 146 -14.07 -2.42 -0.23
CA SER A 146 -14.44 -1.86 -1.52
C SER A 146 -13.24 -1.20 -2.21
N GLU A 147 -13.33 -1.00 -3.53
CA GLU A 147 -12.28 -0.30 -4.27
C GLU A 147 -12.05 1.12 -3.72
N GLU A 148 -13.10 1.82 -3.33
CA GLU A 148 -13.02 3.15 -2.73
C GLU A 148 -12.27 3.11 -1.39
N GLU A 149 -12.55 2.12 -0.53
CA GLU A 149 -11.83 1.92 0.72
C GLU A 149 -10.34 1.65 0.48
N VAL A 150 -10.00 0.80 -0.49
CA VAL A 150 -8.60 0.49 -0.85
C VAL A 150 -7.88 1.72 -1.39
N ILE A 151 -8.52 2.52 -2.24
CA ILE A 151 -7.99 3.79 -2.76
C ILE A 151 -7.73 4.77 -1.61
N GLN A 152 -8.71 4.90 -0.70
CA GLN A 152 -8.60 5.77 0.46
C GLN A 152 -7.45 5.33 1.37
N PHE A 153 -7.33 4.04 1.68
CA PHE A 153 -6.23 3.51 2.51
C PHE A 153 -4.86 3.78 1.89
N LYS A 154 -4.69 3.51 0.60
CA LYS A 154 -3.42 3.80 -0.09
C LYS A 154 -3.10 5.28 -0.06
N THR A 155 -4.06 6.14 -0.32
CA THR A 155 -3.87 7.59 -0.30
C THR A 155 -3.50 8.09 1.09
N ASP A 156 -4.22 7.63 2.13
CA ASP A 156 -3.99 8.08 3.51
C ASP A 156 -2.66 7.57 4.07
N LEU A 157 -2.34 6.31 3.81
CA LEU A 157 -1.16 5.65 4.39
C LEU A 157 0.12 5.95 3.64
N THR A 158 0.09 6.05 2.31
CA THR A 158 1.31 6.26 1.51
C THR A 158 1.43 7.66 0.93
N GLY A 159 0.37 8.47 1.00
CA GLY A 159 0.31 9.79 0.37
C GLY A 159 0.25 9.75 -1.16
N VAL A 160 0.14 8.57 -1.76
CA VAL A 160 0.10 8.36 -3.21
C VAL A 160 -1.29 7.91 -3.63
N PHE A 161 -1.90 8.68 -4.53
CA PHE A 161 -3.18 8.32 -5.10
C PHE A 161 -3.00 7.23 -6.17
N PRO A 162 -3.62 6.05 -6.02
CA PRO A 162 -3.45 4.94 -6.97
C PRO A 162 -4.32 5.16 -8.22
N ILE A 163 -3.87 6.02 -9.12
CA ILE A 163 -4.62 6.44 -10.31
C ILE A 163 -5.06 5.26 -11.19
N ASN A 164 -4.26 4.20 -11.23
CA ASN A 164 -4.53 2.97 -11.99
C ASN A 164 -5.73 2.16 -11.47
N LEU A 165 -6.20 2.41 -10.25
CA LEU A 165 -7.43 1.81 -9.72
C LEU A 165 -8.69 2.61 -10.09
N VAL A 166 -8.52 3.84 -10.56
CA VAL A 166 -9.64 4.76 -10.86
C VAL A 166 -9.83 4.94 -12.36
N ILE A 167 -8.75 4.90 -13.13
CA ILE A 167 -8.77 5.07 -14.57
C ILE A 167 -7.94 3.97 -15.23
N SER A 168 -8.51 3.33 -16.25
CA SER A 168 -7.80 2.27 -16.98
C SER A 168 -6.61 2.82 -17.77
N THR A 169 -5.58 2.01 -17.93
CA THR A 169 -4.40 2.33 -18.77
C THR A 169 -4.83 2.71 -20.18
N GLU A 170 -5.79 1.98 -20.78
CA GLU A 170 -6.33 2.28 -22.11
C GLU A 170 -6.94 3.69 -22.20
N THR A 171 -7.63 4.13 -21.13
CA THR A 171 -8.20 5.49 -21.10
C THR A 171 -7.11 6.55 -21.01
N VAL A 172 -6.06 6.31 -20.22
CA VAL A 172 -4.90 7.21 -20.14
C VAL A 172 -4.19 7.32 -21.50
N GLU A 173 -3.97 6.19 -22.18
CA GLU A 173 -3.36 6.13 -23.51
C GLU A 173 -4.19 6.92 -24.53
N LYS A 174 -5.51 6.74 -24.55
CA LYS A 174 -6.43 7.50 -25.41
C LYS A 174 -6.40 9.02 -25.15
N LEU A 175 -6.23 9.42 -23.89
CA LEU A 175 -6.08 10.83 -23.53
C LEU A 175 -4.74 11.40 -24.01
N GLN A 176 -3.67 10.59 -23.90
CA GLN A 176 -2.34 10.95 -24.41
C GLN A 176 -2.32 11.06 -25.94
N GLU A 177 -2.93 10.13 -26.67
CA GLU A 177 -3.07 10.18 -28.13
C GLU A 177 -3.81 11.44 -28.60
N LYS A 178 -4.76 11.92 -27.80
CA LYS A 178 -5.50 13.16 -28.07
C LYS A 178 -4.81 14.43 -27.57
N TYR A 179 -3.58 14.30 -27.05
CA TYR A 179 -2.82 15.41 -26.45
C TYR A 179 -3.58 16.12 -25.32
N ILE A 180 -4.38 15.38 -24.54
CA ILE A 180 -5.08 15.89 -23.35
C ILE A 180 -4.25 15.52 -22.12
N PRO A 181 -3.44 16.42 -21.55
CA PRO A 181 -2.60 16.13 -20.41
C PRO A 181 -3.39 16.10 -19.09
N PRO A 182 -2.85 15.45 -18.04
CA PRO A 182 -3.38 15.63 -16.69
C PRO A 182 -3.17 17.09 -16.22
N ILE A 183 -4.03 17.56 -15.30
CA ILE A 183 -3.94 18.93 -14.77
C ILE A 183 -2.58 19.26 -14.14
N SER A 184 -1.86 18.25 -13.64
CA SER A 184 -0.50 18.42 -13.10
C SER A 184 0.55 18.81 -14.16
N GLU A 185 0.24 18.61 -15.43
CA GLU A 185 1.08 18.94 -16.60
C GLU A 185 0.47 20.04 -17.45
N PHE A 186 -0.58 20.68 -16.95
CA PHE A 186 -1.23 21.77 -17.65
C PHE A 186 -0.27 22.97 -17.78
N ASP A 187 -0.11 23.46 -19.00
CA ASP A 187 0.70 24.62 -19.31
C ASP A 187 -0.16 25.74 -19.91
N VAL A 188 0.34 26.98 -19.81
CA VAL A 188 -0.32 28.16 -20.37
C VAL A 188 -0.39 28.04 -21.90
N GLY A 189 -1.60 27.95 -22.42
CA GLY A 189 -1.85 27.75 -23.85
C GLY A 189 -2.55 26.45 -24.20
N LEU A 190 -2.61 25.46 -23.28
CA LEU A 190 -3.43 24.30 -23.45
C LEU A 190 -4.89 24.60 -23.13
N GLN A 191 -5.81 24.17 -24.01
CA GLN A 191 -7.24 24.46 -23.86
C GLN A 191 -7.99 23.42 -23.02
N VAL A 192 -7.45 22.19 -22.90
CA VAL A 192 -8.11 21.05 -22.26
C VAL A 192 -7.10 20.26 -21.44
N CYS A 193 -7.50 19.88 -20.22
CA CYS A 193 -6.79 18.90 -19.39
C CYS A 193 -7.80 18.00 -18.71
N TRP A 194 -7.33 16.85 -18.18
CA TRP A 194 -8.16 15.97 -17.37
C TRP A 194 -7.70 15.94 -15.91
N PHE A 195 -8.61 15.62 -15.01
CA PHE A 195 -8.30 15.44 -13.58
C PHE A 195 -9.29 14.46 -12.93
N ILE A 196 -8.87 13.88 -11.82
CA ILE A 196 -9.72 13.05 -10.98
C ILE A 196 -9.93 13.81 -9.66
N PRO A 197 -11.18 14.19 -9.32
CA PRO A 197 -11.45 14.88 -8.07
C PRO A 197 -11.28 13.93 -6.89
N ARG A 198 -10.42 14.26 -5.92
CA ARG A 198 -10.22 13.47 -4.69
C ARG A 198 -11.26 13.79 -3.62
N LYS A 199 -11.82 14.99 -3.66
CA LYS A 199 -12.82 15.46 -2.70
C LYS A 199 -13.66 16.56 -3.34
N ILE A 200 -14.97 16.40 -3.23
CA ILE A 200 -15.93 17.44 -3.62
C ILE A 200 -16.43 18.10 -2.34
N ILE A 201 -16.15 19.39 -2.18
CA ILE A 201 -16.63 20.17 -1.03
C ILE A 201 -17.79 21.03 -1.54
N PRO A 202 -19.04 20.75 -1.13
CA PRO A 202 -20.15 21.59 -1.54
C PRO A 202 -19.97 23.00 -0.95
N LYS A 203 -20.14 24.01 -1.81
CA LYS A 203 -20.13 25.39 -1.36
C LYS A 203 -21.39 25.65 -0.54
N LYS A 204 -21.22 26.11 0.72
CA LYS A 204 -22.33 26.54 1.56
C LYS A 204 -22.94 27.84 1.04
#